data_9deeafeee25b75949b65a0249d1f3c9a
#
_entry.id   9deeafeee25b75949b65a0249d1f3c9a
#
_cell.length_a   1.000
_cell.length_b   1.000
_cell.length_c   1.000
_cell.angle_alpha   90.00
_cell.angle_beta   90.00
_cell.angle_gamma   90.00
#
_symmetry.space_group_name_H-M   'P 1'
#
loop_
_entity.id
_entity.type
_entity.pdbx_description
1 polymer ?
#
loop_
_entity_poly.entity_id
_entity_poly.type
_entity_poly.pdbx_seq_one_letter_code
_entity_poly.pdbx_strand_id
1 'polypeptide(L)'
;MELVFPFDAPTVPAFTYKVIYNVFFDGKVEVRAEYPGVDTEVDFPVFAMDFKMKRKYENFRYYGLGPEENYIDRNFGGKLGVYESTARENLSGYVNPQECGNRTGVRYVQVTEESGT
;
A
#
# COMPACT_ATOMS: atom_id res chain seq x y z
N MET A 1 -9.84 7.22 20.17
CA MET A 1 -11.00 7.73 19.41
C MET A 1 -11.17 6.85 18.19
N GLU A 2 -12.37 6.34 17.98
CA GLU A 2 -12.70 5.56 16.79
C GLU A 2 -13.57 6.41 15.85
N LEU A 3 -13.26 6.38 14.57
CA LEU A 3 -14.00 7.03 13.48
C LEU A 3 -14.33 5.97 12.44
N VAL A 4 -15.59 5.85 12.06
CA VAL A 4 -16.06 4.86 11.08
C VAL A 4 -16.69 5.58 9.89
N PHE A 5 -16.20 5.31 8.70
CA PHE A 5 -16.69 5.88 7.46
C PHE A 5 -17.23 4.77 6.55
N PRO A 6 -18.53 4.73 6.29
CA PRO A 6 -19.07 3.90 5.21
C PRO A 6 -18.81 4.59 3.87
N PHE A 7 -18.47 3.80 2.87
CA PHE A 7 -18.29 4.25 1.49
C PHE A 7 -19.09 3.37 0.55
N ASP A 8 -19.77 4.00 -0.40
CA ASP A 8 -20.42 3.32 -1.50
C ASP A 8 -19.52 3.44 -2.74
N ALA A 9 -19.10 2.30 -3.26
CA ALA A 9 -18.32 2.27 -4.49
C ALA A 9 -19.25 2.46 -5.70
N PRO A 10 -18.98 3.44 -6.58
CA PRO A 10 -19.79 3.70 -7.76
C PRO A 10 -19.45 2.71 -8.89
N THR A 11 -19.52 1.43 -8.59
CA THR A 11 -19.20 0.32 -9.50
C THR A 11 -20.47 -0.48 -9.84
N VAL A 12 -20.36 -1.40 -10.79
CA VAL A 12 -21.43 -2.35 -11.12
C VAL A 12 -20.87 -3.76 -10.96
N PRO A 13 -21.37 -4.55 -10.00
CA PRO A 13 -22.38 -4.20 -9.00
C PRO A 13 -21.86 -3.17 -7.97
N ALA A 14 -22.76 -2.35 -7.43
CA ALA A 14 -22.43 -1.45 -6.33
C ALA A 14 -22.16 -2.26 -5.06
N PHE A 15 -21.19 -1.82 -4.28
CA PHE A 15 -20.88 -2.43 -2.98
C PHE A 15 -20.53 -1.37 -1.94
N THR A 16 -20.74 -1.71 -0.68
CA THR A 16 -20.38 -0.86 0.45
C THR A 16 -19.16 -1.44 1.16
N TYR A 17 -18.22 -0.60 1.49
CA TYR A 17 -17.09 -0.92 2.36
C TYR A 17 -17.01 0.11 3.48
N LYS A 18 -16.32 -0.22 4.56
CA LYS A 18 -16.06 0.75 5.64
C LYS A 18 -14.58 0.82 5.94
N VAL A 19 -14.17 2.03 6.32
CA VAL A 19 -12.84 2.28 6.85
C VAL A 19 -12.98 2.76 8.28
N ILE A 20 -12.23 2.12 9.18
CA ILE A 20 -12.24 2.37 10.60
C ILE A 20 -10.86 2.90 10.98
N TYR A 21 -10.85 4.06 11.61
CA TYR A 21 -9.64 4.69 12.14
C TYR A 21 -9.68 4.69 13.66
N ASN A 22 -8.71 4.05 14.29
CA ASN A 22 -8.47 4.13 15.72
C ASN A 22 -7.28 5.05 15.97
N VAL A 23 -7.55 6.21 16.56
CA VAL A 23 -6.52 7.21 16.86
C VAL A 23 -6.15 7.13 18.33
N PHE A 24 -4.87 6.90 18.61
CA PHE A 24 -4.30 6.76 19.95
C PHE A 24 -3.59 8.05 20.40
N PHE A 25 -3.44 8.21 21.70
CA PHE A 25 -2.82 9.41 22.30
C PHE A 25 -1.31 9.50 22.03
N ASP A 26 -0.66 8.39 21.73
CA ASP A 26 0.75 8.31 21.36
C ASP A 26 1.04 8.70 19.90
N GLY A 27 0.01 9.14 19.17
CA GLY A 27 0.09 9.49 17.76
C GLY A 27 -0.07 8.32 16.78
N LYS A 28 -0.22 7.11 17.29
CA LYS A 28 -0.51 5.94 16.48
C LYS A 28 -1.92 6.03 15.88
N VAL A 29 -2.04 5.65 14.62
CA VAL A 29 -3.33 5.49 13.94
C VAL A 29 -3.39 4.09 13.39
N GLU A 30 -4.36 3.32 13.85
CA GLU A 30 -4.71 2.03 13.25
C GLU A 30 -5.79 2.26 12.21
N VAL A 31 -5.61 1.69 11.03
CA VAL A 31 -6.58 1.79 9.94
C VAL A 31 -6.99 0.39 9.53
N ARG A 32 -8.29 0.15 9.52
CA ARG A 32 -8.88 -1.12 9.10
C ARG A 32 -9.92 -0.88 8.01
N ALA A 33 -9.71 -1.45 6.84
CA ALA A 33 -10.70 -1.47 5.76
C ALA A 33 -11.43 -2.82 5.77
N GLU A 34 -12.75 -2.79 5.78
CA GLU A 34 -13.61 -3.97 5.77
C GLU A 34 -14.46 -3.97 4.51
N TYR A 35 -14.31 -5.03 3.73
CA TYR A 35 -15.09 -5.32 2.56
C TYR A 35 -15.76 -6.69 2.72
N PRO A 36 -17.11 -6.74 2.82
CA PRO A 36 -17.81 -8.00 3.08
C PRO A 36 -17.86 -8.95 1.88
N GLY A 37 -17.39 -8.49 0.72
CA GLY A 37 -17.54 -9.21 -0.52
C GLY A 37 -18.89 -8.95 -1.20
N VAL A 38 -18.95 -9.30 -2.47
CA VAL A 38 -20.18 -9.37 -3.26
C VAL A 38 -20.17 -10.67 -4.05
N ASP A 39 -21.32 -11.24 -4.26
CA ASP A 39 -21.48 -12.43 -5.11
C ASP A 39 -21.43 -11.99 -6.58
N THR A 40 -20.25 -12.00 -7.15
CA THR A 40 -19.98 -11.59 -8.54
C THR A 40 -18.79 -12.35 -9.09
N GLU A 41 -18.80 -12.59 -10.40
CA GLU A 41 -17.66 -13.15 -11.14
C GLU A 41 -16.62 -12.07 -11.54
N VAL A 42 -16.86 -10.81 -11.17
CA VAL A 42 -15.97 -9.70 -11.52
C VAL A 42 -14.86 -9.55 -10.46
N ASP A 43 -13.64 -9.76 -10.89
CA ASP A 43 -12.47 -9.49 -10.06
C ASP A 43 -12.20 -7.99 -9.92
N PHE A 44 -11.83 -7.56 -8.72
CA PHE A 44 -11.36 -6.19 -8.50
C PHE A 44 -9.88 -6.12 -8.89
N PRO A 45 -9.50 -5.29 -9.86
CA PRO A 45 -8.11 -5.17 -10.24
C PRO A 45 -7.24 -4.56 -9.13
N VAL A 46 -7.82 -3.70 -8.30
CA VAL A 46 -7.13 -3.07 -7.16
C VAL A 46 -8.10 -2.87 -5.99
N PHE A 47 -7.68 -3.28 -4.81
CA PHE A 47 -8.27 -2.89 -3.54
C PHE A 47 -7.14 -2.37 -2.63
N ALA A 48 -7.04 -1.06 -2.52
CA ALA A 48 -5.89 -0.40 -1.89
C ALA A 48 -6.30 0.83 -1.08
N MET A 49 -5.38 1.27 -0.25
CA MET A 49 -5.46 2.53 0.48
C MET A 49 -4.25 3.39 0.11
N ASP A 50 -4.51 4.58 -0.38
CA ASP A 50 -3.48 5.55 -0.76
C ASP A 50 -3.17 6.53 0.36
N PHE A 51 -1.88 6.81 0.55
CA PHE A 51 -1.39 7.85 1.43
C PHE A 51 -0.60 8.89 0.65
N LYS A 52 -1.09 10.14 0.64
CA LYS A 52 -0.36 11.25 0.04
C LYS A 52 0.59 11.88 1.04
N MET A 53 1.87 11.93 0.69
CA MET A 53 2.90 12.55 1.49
C MET A 53 3.48 13.79 0.83
N LYS A 54 4.07 14.70 1.62
CA LYS A 54 4.79 15.85 1.07
C LYS A 54 6.04 15.35 0.33
N ARG A 55 6.43 16.06 -0.76
CA ARG A 55 7.56 15.69 -1.62
C ARG A 55 8.88 15.47 -0.88
N LYS A 56 9.10 16.14 0.26
CA LYS A 56 10.31 15.97 1.07
C LYS A 56 10.48 14.56 1.66
N TYR A 57 9.41 13.78 1.74
CA TYR A 57 9.42 12.40 2.20
C TYR A 57 9.65 11.44 1.02
N GLU A 58 10.83 11.48 0.46
CA GLU A 58 11.20 10.72 -0.72
C GLU A 58 11.84 9.37 -0.38
N ASN A 59 12.50 9.27 0.77
CA ASN A 59 13.21 8.06 1.19
C ASN A 59 12.25 7.09 1.88
N PHE A 60 12.40 5.81 1.59
CA PHE A 60 11.68 4.78 2.32
C PHE A 60 12.56 3.59 2.66
N ARG A 61 12.24 2.98 3.79
CA ARG A 61 12.84 1.74 4.28
C ARG A 61 11.71 0.77 4.61
N TYR A 62 11.84 -0.46 4.18
CA TYR A 62 10.79 -1.46 4.42
C TYR A 62 11.37 -2.80 4.84
N TYR A 63 10.58 -3.59 5.56
CA TYR A 63 10.85 -5.00 5.84
C TYR A 63 9.84 -5.85 5.08
N GLY A 64 10.31 -6.55 4.06
CA GLY A 64 9.49 -7.33 3.14
C GLY A 64 10.33 -8.12 2.15
N LEU A 65 9.70 -8.61 1.09
CA LEU A 65 10.42 -9.22 -0.02
C LEU A 65 11.04 -8.15 -0.92
N GLY A 66 12.29 -8.35 -1.29
CA GLY A 66 13.06 -7.41 -2.10
C GLY A 66 14.41 -8.00 -2.55
N PRO A 67 15.36 -7.15 -2.98
CA PRO A 67 15.28 -5.68 -3.11
C PRO A 67 14.41 -5.21 -4.29
N GLU A 68 14.32 -6.04 -5.34
CA GLU A 68 13.58 -5.71 -6.56
C GLU A 68 12.08 -5.73 -6.34
N GLU A 69 11.34 -5.03 -7.22
CA GLU A 69 9.88 -5.12 -7.22
C GLU A 69 9.43 -6.58 -7.40
N ASN A 70 8.34 -6.89 -6.76
CA ASN A 70 7.76 -8.23 -6.85
C ASN A 70 6.23 -8.16 -6.69
N TYR A 71 5.55 -9.12 -7.28
CA TYR A 71 4.11 -9.24 -7.32
C TYR A 71 3.73 -10.67 -6.90
N ILE A 72 2.46 -10.92 -6.63
CA ILE A 72 2.01 -12.23 -6.16
C ILE A 72 2.32 -13.37 -7.14
N ASP A 73 2.34 -13.06 -8.42
CA ASP A 73 2.63 -13.98 -9.53
C ASP A 73 4.12 -14.02 -9.93
N ARG A 74 4.95 -13.11 -9.39
CA ARG A 74 6.41 -13.02 -9.69
C ARG A 74 7.21 -12.55 -8.48
N ASN A 75 7.32 -13.40 -7.48
CA ASN A 75 8.04 -13.11 -6.24
C ASN A 75 9.15 -14.10 -5.89
N PHE A 76 9.42 -15.10 -6.72
CA PHE A 76 10.37 -16.17 -6.44
C PHE A 76 11.82 -15.72 -6.24
N GLY A 77 12.22 -14.60 -6.81
CA GLY A 77 13.54 -14.00 -6.60
C GLY A 77 13.67 -13.17 -5.33
N GLY A 78 12.55 -12.82 -4.71
CA GLY A 78 12.50 -11.97 -3.53
C GLY A 78 13.04 -12.67 -2.28
N LYS A 79 13.88 -11.97 -1.53
CA LYS A 79 14.36 -12.43 -0.22
C LYS A 79 13.76 -11.54 0.86
N LEU A 80 13.36 -12.15 1.97
CA LEU A 80 12.87 -11.38 3.11
C LEU A 80 14.04 -10.64 3.77
N GLY A 81 13.94 -9.33 3.86
CA GLY A 81 15.01 -8.49 4.40
C GLY A 81 14.55 -7.06 4.63
N VAL A 82 15.45 -6.25 5.18
CA VAL A 82 15.25 -4.80 5.30
C VAL A 82 15.97 -4.13 4.15
N TYR A 83 15.24 -3.31 3.41
CA TYR A 83 15.73 -2.62 2.21
C TYR A 83 15.41 -1.14 2.29
N GLU A 84 16.22 -0.34 1.61
CA GLU A 84 16.07 1.10 1.50
C GLU A 84 16.07 1.50 0.02
N SER A 85 15.29 2.50 -0.33
CA SER A 85 15.20 3.07 -1.67
C SER A 85 14.57 4.46 -1.61
N THR A 86 14.45 5.09 -2.76
CA THR A 86 13.72 6.34 -2.90
C THR A 86 12.50 6.15 -3.79
N ALA A 87 11.52 7.05 -3.65
CA ALA A 87 10.33 7.02 -4.51
C ALA A 87 10.69 7.08 -6.00
N ARG A 88 11.79 7.77 -6.34
CA ARG A 88 12.30 7.89 -7.71
C ARG A 88 12.93 6.61 -8.23
N GLU A 89 13.73 5.95 -7.40
CA GLU A 89 14.40 4.68 -7.77
C GLU A 89 13.43 3.50 -7.80
N ASN A 90 12.25 3.66 -7.22
CA ASN A 90 11.20 2.63 -7.23
C ASN A 90 10.41 2.56 -8.55
N LEU A 91 10.87 3.22 -9.60
CA LEU A 91 10.27 3.19 -10.93
C LEU A 91 10.98 2.19 -11.82
N SER A 92 10.27 1.19 -12.29
CA SER A 92 10.77 0.19 -13.25
C SER A 92 10.45 0.61 -14.67
N GLY A 93 11.46 0.55 -15.55
CA GLY A 93 11.33 0.93 -16.96
C GLY A 93 10.70 -0.16 -17.81
N TYR A 94 9.40 -0.30 -17.77
CA TYR A 94 8.67 -1.22 -18.64
C TYR A 94 8.51 -0.66 -20.06
N VAL A 95 8.61 -1.53 -21.06
CA VAL A 95 8.36 -1.17 -22.47
C VAL A 95 6.92 -0.70 -22.67
N ASN A 96 5.97 -1.42 -22.08
CA ASN A 96 4.58 -0.99 -22.01
C ASN A 96 4.31 -0.38 -20.63
N PRO A 97 3.78 0.85 -20.54
CA PRO A 97 3.46 1.47 -19.26
C PRO A 97 2.51 0.58 -18.43
N GLN A 98 2.90 0.31 -17.20
CA GLN A 98 2.11 -0.47 -16.24
C GLN A 98 2.47 -0.06 -14.81
N GLU A 99 1.77 -0.63 -13.85
CA GLU A 99 2.15 -0.51 -12.44
C GLU A 99 3.58 -1.02 -12.21
N CYS A 100 4.31 -0.34 -11.36
CA CYS A 100 5.64 -0.73 -10.97
C CYS A 100 5.93 -0.40 -9.51
N GLY A 101 7.03 -0.94 -8.97
CA GLY A 101 7.50 -0.64 -7.64
C GLY A 101 6.81 -1.41 -6.52
N ASN A 102 5.95 -2.38 -6.82
CA ASN A 102 5.28 -3.16 -5.80
C ASN A 102 6.25 -4.02 -4.98
N ARG A 103 5.93 -4.21 -3.71
CA ARG A 103 6.62 -5.12 -2.78
C ARG A 103 5.60 -5.97 -2.04
N THR A 104 5.80 -7.28 -2.04
CA THR A 104 4.95 -8.22 -1.31
C THR A 104 5.55 -8.63 0.03
N GLY A 105 4.73 -9.19 0.89
CA GLY A 105 5.18 -9.64 2.21
C GLY A 105 5.71 -8.53 3.11
N VAL A 106 5.32 -7.30 2.87
CA VAL A 106 5.74 -6.12 3.66
C VAL A 106 5.11 -6.17 5.05
N ARG A 107 5.93 -6.01 6.08
CA ARG A 107 5.51 -5.96 7.49
C ARG A 107 5.51 -4.55 8.04
N TYR A 108 6.44 -3.71 7.57
CA TYR A 108 6.42 -2.28 7.83
C TYR A 108 7.09 -1.52 6.69
N VAL A 109 6.73 -0.27 6.58
CA VAL A 109 7.44 0.73 5.80
C VAL A 109 7.63 1.98 6.66
N GLN A 110 8.80 2.56 6.59
CA GLN A 110 9.14 3.84 7.18
C GLN A 110 9.46 4.81 6.06
N VAL A 111 8.82 5.96 6.06
CA VAL A 111 9.07 7.02 5.09
C VAL A 111 9.69 8.21 5.80
N THR A 112 10.80 8.71 5.28
CA THR A 112 11.57 9.76 5.92
C THR A 112 11.94 10.86 4.92
N GLU A 113 12.21 12.05 5.43
CA GLU A 113 12.85 13.10 4.66
C GLU A 113 14.36 12.87 4.55
N GLU A 114 15.01 13.57 3.63
CA GLU A 114 16.44 13.45 3.33
C GLU A 114 17.33 13.69 4.57
N SER A 115 16.85 14.47 5.54
CA SER A 115 17.53 14.72 6.82
C SER A 115 17.44 13.58 7.85
N GLY A 116 16.75 12.48 7.53
CA GLY A 116 16.64 11.31 8.41
C GLY A 116 15.69 11.47 9.60
N THR A 117 14.81 12.45 9.58
CA THR A 117 13.84 12.72 10.64
C THR A 117 12.46 12.16 10.31
#